data_71365d7cf8a61ab9d0bcc0a5b10b87c2
#
_entry.id   71365d7cf8a61ab9d0bcc0a5b10b87c2
#
_cell.length_a   1.000
_cell.length_b   1.000
_cell.length_c   1.000
_cell.angle_alpha   90.00
_cell.angle_beta   90.00
_cell.angle_gamma   90.00
#
_symmetry.space_group_name_H-M   'P 1'
#
loop_
_entity.id
_entity.type
_entity.pdbx_description
1 polymer ?
#
loop_
_entity_poly.entity_id
_entity_poly.type
_entity_poly.pdbx_seq_one_letter_code
_entity_poly.pdbx_strand_id
1 'polypeptide(L)'
;MANKKFGDMTQIQIPPDGGLLLIHDGSGVKSVSLEDIKDYLAWQKAGSHNSFFRGRNLGSAVSADQYDQIDAGTFDDLYIGDFWEINSVKWRIAAFDYWLHKGDTECTKHHVVIVPDSCLVNASMNSSNITTGAYVGSDYYTGNNSNTGKATAKGKIEGAFGAAHILSHREYLKNAVTNGYESGGSWYDSTFELMTEQMLYGGRQFGNITCGTNVPSVYTIDNSQLPLFVLAPEFICNRENQWLRDVVSGSYFAFCNSRGYCYRGNASDSYGVRPAFGIVKS
;
A
#
# COMPACT_ATOMS: atom_id res chain seq x y z
N MET A 1 30.33 44.14 -12.28
CA MET A 1 29.94 42.87 -12.91
C MET A 1 28.46 42.96 -13.24
N ALA A 2 28.08 42.78 -14.51
CA ALA A 2 26.70 42.88 -14.95
C ALA A 2 25.90 41.67 -14.37
N ASN A 3 24.76 41.95 -13.73
CA ASN A 3 23.82 40.94 -13.29
C ASN A 3 23.30 40.17 -14.51
N LYS A 4 23.76 38.95 -14.71
CA LYS A 4 23.14 38.04 -15.68
C LYS A 4 21.75 37.66 -15.17
N LYS A 5 20.71 37.87 -15.99
CA LYS A 5 19.36 37.37 -15.72
C LYS A 5 19.33 35.85 -15.89
N PHE A 6 18.43 35.21 -15.17
CA PHE A 6 18.26 33.74 -15.21
C PHE A 6 18.12 33.17 -16.65
N GLY A 7 17.63 33.98 -17.61
CA GLY A 7 17.53 33.60 -19.02
C GLY A 7 18.84 33.62 -19.82
N ASP A 8 19.93 34.16 -19.24
CA ASP A 8 21.23 34.25 -19.91
C ASP A 8 22.19 33.10 -19.56
N MET A 9 21.68 32.11 -18.79
CA MET A 9 22.45 30.93 -18.39
C MET A 9 22.31 29.83 -19.45
N THR A 10 23.27 29.71 -20.33
CA THR A 10 23.44 28.57 -21.22
C THR A 10 23.71 27.32 -20.39
N GLN A 11 22.72 26.43 -20.33
CA GLN A 11 22.76 25.08 -19.70
C GLN A 11 23.60 24.99 -18.41
N ILE A 12 22.87 24.82 -17.29
CA ILE A 12 23.49 24.28 -16.08
C ILE A 12 23.82 22.83 -16.39
N GLN A 13 25.09 22.51 -16.62
CA GLN A 13 25.54 21.13 -16.52
C GLN A 13 25.35 20.70 -15.07
N ILE A 14 24.51 19.71 -14.84
CA ILE A 14 24.40 19.11 -13.51
C ILE A 14 25.76 18.49 -13.19
N PRO A 15 26.44 18.94 -12.12
CA PRO A 15 27.73 18.35 -11.74
C PRO A 15 27.51 16.87 -11.44
N PRO A 16 28.49 15.99 -11.73
CA PRO A 16 28.47 14.62 -11.23
C PRO A 16 28.40 14.64 -9.69
N ASP A 17 27.97 13.52 -9.10
CA ASP A 17 27.80 13.37 -7.66
C ASP A 17 28.86 14.11 -6.83
N GLY A 18 28.41 15.00 -5.95
CA GLY A 18 29.29 15.91 -5.17
C GLY A 18 29.33 17.36 -5.66
N GLY A 19 28.51 17.73 -6.66
CA GLY A 19 28.43 19.11 -7.14
C GLY A 19 27.89 20.08 -6.09
N LEU A 20 28.43 21.29 -6.10
CA LEU A 20 27.99 22.40 -5.25
C LEU A 20 27.15 23.38 -6.06
N LEU A 21 25.97 23.75 -5.55
CA LEU A 21 25.24 24.90 -6.07
C LEU A 21 25.73 26.17 -5.38
N LEU A 22 26.11 27.19 -6.17
CA LEU A 22 26.48 28.46 -5.64
C LEU A 22 25.24 29.37 -5.54
N ILE A 23 24.92 29.80 -4.32
CA ILE A 23 23.81 30.70 -4.05
C ILE A 23 24.37 32.04 -3.57
N HIS A 24 23.85 33.15 -4.10
CA HIS A 24 24.14 34.49 -3.61
C HIS A 24 22.96 35.00 -2.79
N ASP A 25 23.14 35.17 -1.48
CA ASP A 25 22.10 35.60 -0.54
C ASP A 25 22.10 37.09 -0.20
N GLY A 26 22.81 37.87 -0.97
CA GLY A 26 23.02 39.33 -0.72
C GLY A 26 24.18 39.66 0.21
N SER A 27 24.66 38.68 1.00
CA SER A 27 25.85 38.86 1.88
C SER A 27 27.12 38.24 1.29
N GLY A 28 26.99 37.44 0.24
CA GLY A 28 28.10 36.77 -0.44
C GLY A 28 27.70 35.49 -1.15
N VAL A 29 28.66 34.83 -1.79
CA VAL A 29 28.46 33.54 -2.43
C VAL A 29 28.63 32.45 -1.39
N LYS A 30 27.59 31.61 -1.22
CA LYS A 30 27.60 30.38 -0.40
C LYS A 30 27.48 29.17 -1.29
N SER A 31 28.11 28.10 -0.92
CA SER A 31 27.96 26.81 -1.56
C SER A 31 26.99 25.97 -0.75
N VAL A 32 26.04 25.34 -1.44
CA VAL A 32 25.15 24.34 -0.86
C VAL A 32 25.35 23.04 -1.66
N SER A 33 25.58 21.94 -0.99
CA SER A 33 25.67 20.65 -1.68
C SER A 33 24.31 20.24 -2.24
N LEU A 34 24.31 19.45 -3.30
CA LEU A 34 23.06 18.84 -3.80
C LEU A 34 22.42 17.95 -2.74
N GLU A 35 23.24 17.34 -1.87
CA GLU A 35 22.78 16.52 -0.73
C GLU A 35 22.01 17.38 0.28
N ASP A 36 22.55 18.54 0.68
CA ASP A 36 21.86 19.47 1.60
C ASP A 36 20.54 19.98 1.01
N ILE A 37 20.49 20.17 -0.34
CA ILE A 37 19.25 20.57 -1.02
C ILE A 37 18.23 19.44 -1.02
N LYS A 38 18.64 18.20 -1.28
CA LYS A 38 17.79 17.02 -1.20
C LYS A 38 17.21 16.85 0.21
N ASP A 39 18.06 16.96 1.23
CA ASP A 39 17.66 16.88 2.63
C ASP A 39 16.69 17.99 3.03
N TYR A 40 16.97 19.23 2.61
CA TYR A 40 16.09 20.37 2.84
C TYR A 40 14.71 20.21 2.18
N LEU A 41 14.68 19.70 0.96
CA LEU A 41 13.45 19.48 0.21
C LEU A 41 12.71 18.22 0.67
N ALA A 42 13.30 17.44 1.59
CA ALA A 42 12.76 16.17 2.08
C ALA A 42 12.42 15.16 0.95
N TRP A 43 13.14 15.24 -0.18
CA TRP A 43 12.87 14.39 -1.37
C TRP A 43 13.21 12.92 -1.14
N GLN A 44 13.86 12.62 -0.05
CA GLN A 44 14.27 11.26 0.35
C GLN A 44 13.45 10.70 1.51
N LYS A 45 12.26 11.25 1.77
CA LYS A 45 11.38 10.75 2.83
C LYS A 45 10.06 10.24 2.26
N ALA A 46 9.49 9.24 2.92
CA ALA A 46 8.21 8.63 2.55
C ALA A 46 7.14 9.65 2.11
N GLY A 47 7.06 10.81 2.76
CA GLY A 47 6.09 11.86 2.45
C GLY A 47 6.20 12.40 1.02
N SER A 48 7.40 12.68 0.53
CA SER A 48 7.59 13.15 -0.86
C SER A 48 7.38 12.03 -1.86
N HIS A 49 7.85 10.81 -1.57
CA HIS A 49 7.63 9.65 -2.43
C HIS A 49 6.15 9.31 -2.56
N ASN A 50 5.35 9.50 -1.49
CA ASN A 50 3.90 9.33 -1.52
C ASN A 50 3.15 10.42 -2.30
N SER A 51 3.81 11.46 -2.76
CA SER A 51 3.19 12.61 -3.43
C SER A 51 3.40 12.65 -4.94
N PHE A 52 4.15 11.69 -5.51
CA PHE A 52 4.53 11.69 -6.92
C PHE A 52 4.30 10.34 -7.59
N PHE A 53 3.46 10.31 -8.63
CA PHE A 53 3.22 9.13 -9.47
C PHE A 53 4.18 9.10 -10.66
N ARG A 54 4.86 7.95 -10.90
CA ARG A 54 5.76 7.76 -12.04
C ARG A 54 5.37 6.58 -12.94
N GLY A 55 5.15 5.40 -12.38
CA GLY A 55 4.69 4.22 -13.14
C GLY A 55 5.75 3.52 -13.97
N ARG A 56 7.05 3.61 -13.59
CA ARG A 56 8.17 2.97 -14.29
C ARG A 56 8.27 1.47 -13.96
N ASN A 57 8.66 0.66 -14.96
CA ASN A 57 9.08 -0.73 -14.72
C ASN A 57 10.48 -0.76 -14.10
N LEU A 58 10.58 -1.34 -12.91
CA LEU A 58 11.82 -1.47 -12.12
C LEU A 58 12.56 -2.78 -12.39
N GLY A 59 12.03 -3.65 -13.26
CA GLY A 59 12.65 -4.93 -13.62
C GLY A 59 11.89 -6.14 -13.07
N SER A 60 12.56 -7.28 -13.08
CA SER A 60 11.99 -8.58 -12.71
C SER A 60 12.35 -9.07 -11.29
N ALA A 61 13.01 -8.23 -10.51
CA ALA A 61 13.35 -8.50 -9.10
C ALA A 61 13.63 -7.16 -8.39
N VAL A 62 13.44 -7.13 -7.08
CA VAL A 62 13.94 -6.04 -6.23
C VAL A 62 15.45 -6.24 -6.05
N SER A 63 16.24 -5.19 -6.32
CA SER A 63 17.70 -5.26 -6.16
C SER A 63 18.11 -5.13 -4.68
N ALA A 64 19.34 -5.55 -4.36
CA ALA A 64 19.91 -5.35 -3.03
C ALA A 64 19.95 -3.86 -2.66
N ASP A 65 20.38 -3.01 -3.60
CA ASP A 65 20.43 -1.55 -3.39
C ASP A 65 19.03 -0.97 -3.10
N GLN A 66 17.98 -1.46 -3.77
CA GLN A 66 16.61 -1.03 -3.48
C GLN A 66 16.16 -1.46 -2.07
N TYR A 67 16.52 -2.68 -1.63
CA TYR A 67 16.26 -3.10 -0.26
C TYR A 67 17.04 -2.27 0.77
N ASP A 68 18.28 -1.88 0.47
CA ASP A 68 19.09 -1.01 1.33
C ASP A 68 18.44 0.39 1.47
N GLN A 69 17.94 0.95 0.38
CA GLN A 69 17.22 2.23 0.38
C GLN A 69 15.88 2.15 1.13
N ILE A 70 15.18 1.03 1.01
CA ILE A 70 13.94 0.79 1.78
C ILE A 70 14.27 0.76 3.28
N ASP A 71 15.31 0.03 3.69
CA ASP A 71 15.72 -0.09 5.09
C ASP A 71 16.15 1.27 5.68
N ALA A 72 16.85 2.07 4.87
CA ALA A 72 17.26 3.41 5.23
C ALA A 72 16.11 4.44 5.26
N GLY A 73 14.95 4.12 4.69
CA GLY A 73 13.81 5.04 4.54
C GLY A 73 14.07 6.18 3.56
N THR A 74 15.06 6.03 2.67
CA THR A 74 15.38 7.03 1.64
C THR A 74 14.57 6.81 0.37
N PHE A 75 14.30 5.56 0.00
CA PHE A 75 13.50 5.15 -1.17
C PHE A 75 14.01 5.74 -2.49
N ASP A 76 15.31 5.99 -2.62
CA ASP A 76 15.91 6.60 -3.79
C ASP A 76 15.44 5.93 -5.09
N ASP A 77 15.02 6.75 -6.06
CA ASP A 77 14.48 6.31 -7.35
C ASP A 77 13.32 5.28 -7.29
N LEU A 78 12.55 5.28 -6.18
CA LEU A 78 11.29 4.57 -6.05
C LEU A 78 10.14 5.57 -5.89
N TYR A 79 9.05 5.40 -6.66
CA TYR A 79 7.91 6.33 -6.66
C TYR A 79 6.58 5.59 -6.72
N ILE A 80 5.49 6.25 -6.33
CA ILE A 80 4.16 5.67 -6.46
C ILE A 80 3.90 5.28 -7.91
N GLY A 81 3.33 4.10 -8.09
CA GLY A 81 2.98 3.56 -9.40
C GLY A 81 4.10 2.82 -10.11
N ASP A 82 5.37 2.94 -9.69
CA ASP A 82 6.44 2.08 -10.18
C ASP A 82 6.12 0.62 -9.86
N PHE A 83 6.63 -0.30 -10.67
CA PHE A 83 6.32 -1.71 -10.49
C PHE A 83 7.49 -2.62 -10.87
N TRP A 84 7.56 -3.75 -10.20
CA TRP A 84 8.33 -4.91 -10.66
C TRP A 84 7.41 -5.87 -11.39
N GLU A 85 7.91 -6.52 -12.44
CA GLU A 85 7.20 -7.58 -13.14
C GLU A 85 7.86 -8.93 -12.82
N ILE A 86 7.33 -9.62 -11.82
CA ILE A 86 7.87 -10.87 -11.29
C ILE A 86 6.84 -11.98 -11.49
N ASN A 87 7.25 -13.09 -12.08
CA ASN A 87 6.39 -14.24 -12.38
C ASN A 87 5.11 -13.82 -13.17
N SER A 88 5.27 -12.92 -14.16
CA SER A 88 4.20 -12.40 -15.00
C SER A 88 3.11 -11.61 -14.24
N VAL A 89 3.39 -11.17 -13.02
CA VAL A 89 2.54 -10.27 -12.24
C VAL A 89 3.25 -8.93 -12.10
N LYS A 90 2.53 -7.84 -12.34
CA LYS A 90 2.99 -6.48 -12.05
C LYS A 90 2.66 -6.15 -10.60
N TRP A 91 3.70 -5.98 -9.81
CA TRP A 91 3.66 -5.65 -8.40
C TRP A 91 3.95 -4.17 -8.23
N ARG A 92 2.90 -3.39 -7.97
CA ARG A 92 2.95 -1.93 -8.03
C ARG A 92 3.14 -1.30 -6.66
N ILE A 93 4.00 -0.30 -6.57
CA ILE A 93 4.20 0.53 -5.38
C ILE A 93 2.94 1.36 -5.14
N ALA A 94 2.31 1.12 -4.01
CA ALA A 94 1.06 1.78 -3.61
C ALA A 94 1.24 2.83 -2.51
N ALA A 95 2.25 2.67 -1.66
CA ALA A 95 2.58 3.61 -0.60
C ALA A 95 4.01 3.38 -0.08
N PHE A 96 4.55 4.36 0.63
CA PHE A 96 5.77 4.27 1.42
C PHE A 96 5.42 4.48 2.89
N ASP A 97 5.95 3.64 3.78
CA ASP A 97 5.81 3.74 5.23
C ASP A 97 4.35 3.83 5.74
N TYR A 98 3.43 3.16 5.05
CA TYR A 98 2.00 3.24 5.35
C TYR A 98 1.65 2.74 6.76
N TRP A 99 2.32 1.70 7.22
CA TRP A 99 2.16 1.14 8.57
C TRP A 99 3.21 1.62 9.57
N LEU A 100 4.16 2.47 9.18
CA LEU A 100 5.19 2.98 10.08
C LEU A 100 4.53 3.73 11.26
N HIS A 101 4.99 3.44 12.47
CA HIS A 101 4.45 3.96 13.73
C HIS A 101 2.98 3.61 14.00
N LYS A 102 2.49 2.49 13.44
CA LYS A 102 1.13 1.98 13.66
C LYS A 102 1.17 0.65 14.43
N GLY A 103 0.00 0.31 15.01
CA GLY A 103 -0.21 -0.94 15.73
C GLY A 103 -0.17 -0.79 17.24
N ASP A 104 -0.65 -1.82 17.97
CA ASP A 104 -0.52 -1.96 19.41
C ASP A 104 0.93 -2.27 19.82
N THR A 105 1.66 -2.91 18.92
CA THR A 105 3.11 -2.95 18.88
C THR A 105 3.54 -2.19 17.63
N GLU A 106 4.27 -1.12 17.84
CA GLU A 106 4.62 -0.16 16.82
C GLU A 106 5.48 -0.79 15.72
N CYS A 107 5.08 -0.59 14.46
CA CYS A 107 5.91 -0.92 13.31
C CYS A 107 7.02 0.12 13.17
N THR A 108 8.26 -0.30 13.34
CA THR A 108 9.45 0.58 13.26
C THR A 108 10.28 0.40 12.00
N LYS A 109 9.90 -0.55 11.12
CA LYS A 109 10.62 -0.83 9.88
C LYS A 109 10.11 0.05 8.75
N HIS A 110 11.00 0.73 8.07
CA HIS A 110 10.70 1.36 6.78
C HIS A 110 10.30 0.30 5.76
N HIS A 111 9.32 0.60 4.91
CA HIS A 111 8.75 -0.37 3.99
C HIS A 111 8.08 0.28 2.78
N VAL A 112 7.98 -0.51 1.72
CA VAL A 112 7.20 -0.15 0.52
C VAL A 112 5.96 -1.03 0.47
N VAL A 113 4.78 -0.42 0.33
CA VAL A 113 3.52 -1.14 0.17
C VAL A 113 3.29 -1.48 -1.29
N ILE A 114 2.97 -2.74 -1.53
CA ILE A 114 2.74 -3.32 -2.84
C ILE A 114 1.29 -3.75 -2.99
N VAL A 115 0.73 -3.48 -4.19
CA VAL A 115 -0.55 -4.00 -4.65
C VAL A 115 -0.34 -4.60 -6.05
N PRO A 116 -0.79 -5.83 -6.32
CA PRO A 116 -0.71 -6.39 -7.68
C PRO A 116 -1.70 -5.69 -8.61
N ASP A 117 -1.35 -5.54 -9.90
CA ASP A 117 -2.24 -4.93 -10.90
C ASP A 117 -3.46 -5.82 -11.19
N SER A 118 -3.30 -7.14 -11.14
CA SER A 118 -4.36 -8.14 -11.34
C SER A 118 -4.64 -8.92 -10.06
N CYS A 119 -5.80 -9.54 -9.98
CA CYS A 119 -6.11 -10.46 -8.90
C CYS A 119 -5.22 -11.70 -8.95
N LEU A 120 -4.72 -12.13 -7.79
CA LEU A 120 -3.79 -13.26 -7.70
C LEU A 120 -4.50 -14.61 -7.87
N VAL A 121 -5.73 -14.72 -7.39
CA VAL A 121 -6.57 -15.91 -7.43
C VAL A 121 -8.03 -15.48 -7.22
N ASN A 122 -8.98 -16.32 -7.61
CA ASN A 122 -10.38 -16.16 -7.21
C ASN A 122 -10.70 -17.06 -6.02
N ALA A 123 -11.45 -16.52 -5.06
CA ALA A 123 -11.92 -17.24 -3.88
C ALA A 123 -13.27 -16.69 -3.41
N SER A 124 -14.02 -17.49 -2.66
CA SER A 124 -15.14 -16.98 -1.87
C SER A 124 -14.66 -16.52 -0.50
N MET A 125 -15.39 -15.63 0.15
CA MET A 125 -15.14 -15.30 1.55
C MET A 125 -15.56 -16.43 2.47
N ASN A 126 -16.73 -17.03 2.21
CA ASN A 126 -17.24 -18.20 2.93
C ASN A 126 -17.90 -19.22 1.98
N SER A 127 -18.05 -20.43 2.43
CA SER A 127 -18.74 -21.52 1.68
C SER A 127 -20.25 -21.30 1.58
N SER A 128 -20.81 -20.41 2.40
CA SER A 128 -22.21 -20.01 2.41
C SER A 128 -22.35 -18.50 2.64
N ASN A 129 -23.57 -17.96 2.41
CA ASN A 129 -23.84 -16.52 2.57
C ASN A 129 -23.97 -16.12 4.03
N ILE A 130 -22.90 -16.24 4.79
CA ILE A 130 -22.79 -15.81 6.18
C ILE A 130 -21.51 -15.00 6.36
N THR A 131 -21.51 -14.07 7.30
CA THR A 131 -20.35 -13.23 7.64
C THR A 131 -19.98 -13.37 9.13
N THR A 132 -20.47 -14.41 9.79
CA THR A 132 -20.14 -14.71 11.19
C THR A 132 -18.63 -14.79 11.37
N GLY A 133 -18.11 -14.09 12.39
CA GLY A 133 -16.66 -13.97 12.61
C GLY A 133 -15.98 -12.92 11.74
N ALA A 134 -16.74 -12.16 10.95
CA ALA A 134 -16.27 -11.14 10.04
C ALA A 134 -15.13 -11.62 9.13
N TYR A 135 -14.13 -10.79 8.90
CA TYR A 135 -12.99 -11.11 8.02
C TYR A 135 -12.14 -12.26 8.57
N VAL A 136 -11.76 -12.17 9.85
CA VAL A 136 -10.85 -13.15 10.48
C VAL A 136 -11.49 -14.52 10.65
N GLY A 137 -12.80 -14.57 10.86
CA GLY A 137 -13.55 -15.82 10.96
C GLY A 137 -14.00 -16.43 9.63
N SER A 138 -13.71 -15.76 8.50
CA SER A 138 -14.10 -16.25 7.17
C SER A 138 -13.31 -17.50 6.76
N ASP A 139 -13.89 -18.30 5.88
CA ASP A 139 -13.22 -19.48 5.28
C ASP A 139 -11.97 -19.03 4.49
N TYR A 140 -12.04 -17.86 3.84
CA TYR A 140 -10.90 -17.26 3.15
C TYR A 140 -9.72 -17.05 4.09
N TYR A 141 -9.95 -16.48 5.27
CA TYR A 141 -8.88 -16.17 6.22
C TYR A 141 -8.34 -17.41 6.92
N THR A 142 -9.22 -18.30 7.33
CA THR A 142 -8.91 -19.48 8.16
C THR A 142 -8.47 -20.71 7.34
N GLY A 143 -8.80 -20.78 6.05
CA GLY A 143 -8.62 -21.97 5.22
C GLY A 143 -9.68 -23.06 5.47
N ASN A 144 -10.74 -22.74 6.23
CA ASN A 144 -11.85 -23.68 6.45
C ASN A 144 -12.58 -24.02 5.14
N ASN A 145 -13.35 -25.10 5.15
CA ASN A 145 -14.11 -25.57 4.01
C ASN A 145 -13.28 -25.69 2.71
N SER A 146 -12.01 -26.07 2.85
CA SER A 146 -11.05 -26.21 1.73
C SER A 146 -10.79 -24.91 0.95
N ASN A 147 -11.00 -23.75 1.55
CA ASN A 147 -10.69 -22.48 0.93
C ASN A 147 -9.17 -22.25 0.90
N THR A 148 -8.60 -22.22 -0.28
CA THR A 148 -7.15 -22.02 -0.49
C THR A 148 -6.79 -20.60 -0.94
N GLY A 149 -7.74 -19.69 -1.02
CA GLY A 149 -7.56 -18.36 -1.59
C GLY A 149 -6.42 -17.57 -0.95
N LYS A 150 -6.44 -17.43 0.39
CA LYS A 150 -5.38 -16.73 1.14
C LYS A 150 -4.03 -17.44 1.02
N ALA A 151 -4.01 -18.77 1.14
CA ALA A 151 -2.78 -19.55 1.03
C ALA A 151 -2.15 -19.46 -0.38
N THR A 152 -2.97 -19.49 -1.44
CA THR A 152 -2.52 -19.33 -2.82
C THR A 152 -1.94 -17.92 -3.05
N ALA A 153 -2.61 -16.88 -2.57
CA ALA A 153 -2.11 -15.50 -2.66
C ALA A 153 -0.79 -15.36 -1.91
N LYS A 154 -0.68 -15.93 -0.69
CA LYS A 154 0.56 -15.98 0.08
C LYS A 154 1.71 -16.61 -0.71
N GLY A 155 1.48 -17.79 -1.29
CA GLY A 155 2.51 -18.48 -2.07
C GLY A 155 3.01 -17.66 -3.27
N LYS A 156 2.13 -16.91 -3.94
CA LYS A 156 2.52 -16.01 -5.05
C LYS A 156 3.35 -14.81 -4.56
N ILE A 157 2.97 -14.21 -3.43
CA ILE A 157 3.70 -13.09 -2.83
C ILE A 157 5.09 -13.55 -2.37
N GLU A 158 5.16 -14.63 -1.60
CA GLU A 158 6.42 -15.17 -1.11
C GLU A 158 7.32 -15.71 -2.24
N GLY A 159 6.72 -16.25 -3.30
CA GLY A 159 7.43 -16.68 -4.51
C GLY A 159 8.00 -15.53 -5.34
N ALA A 160 7.43 -14.31 -5.21
CA ALA A 160 7.92 -13.13 -5.90
C ALA A 160 9.02 -12.39 -5.11
N PHE A 161 8.86 -12.24 -3.81
CA PHE A 161 9.73 -11.37 -2.99
C PHE A 161 10.59 -12.15 -1.99
N GLY A 162 10.26 -13.41 -1.71
CA GLY A 162 10.84 -14.16 -0.60
C GLY A 162 10.15 -13.85 0.74
N ALA A 163 9.85 -14.89 1.53
CA ALA A 163 9.12 -14.73 2.80
C ALA A 163 9.82 -13.78 3.79
N ALA A 164 11.17 -13.77 3.80
CA ALA A 164 11.96 -12.91 4.69
C ALA A 164 11.85 -11.41 4.36
N HIS A 165 11.44 -11.06 3.14
CA HIS A 165 11.26 -9.69 2.69
C HIS A 165 9.82 -9.17 2.85
N ILE A 166 8.91 -9.98 3.38
CA ILE A 166 7.54 -9.54 3.64
C ILE A 166 7.45 -8.96 5.05
N LEU A 167 6.98 -7.71 5.14
CA LEU A 167 6.78 -7.03 6.41
C LEU A 167 5.76 -7.79 7.26
N SER A 168 6.13 -8.13 8.48
CA SER A 168 5.17 -8.50 9.52
C SER A 168 4.87 -7.27 10.37
N HIS A 169 3.62 -6.95 10.53
CA HIS A 169 3.16 -5.80 11.32
C HIS A 169 1.86 -6.13 12.05
N ARG A 170 1.50 -5.29 13.00
CA ARG A 170 0.23 -5.43 13.72
C ARG A 170 -0.89 -4.76 12.93
N GLU A 171 -1.98 -5.52 12.70
CA GLU A 171 -3.16 -5.05 11.99
C GLU A 171 -4.41 -5.27 12.85
N TYR A 172 -5.29 -4.25 12.94
CA TYR A 172 -6.56 -4.39 13.66
C TYR A 172 -7.62 -4.96 12.71
N LEU A 173 -7.94 -6.24 12.89
CA LEU A 173 -8.84 -6.96 11.99
C LEU A 173 -10.18 -7.25 12.67
N LYS A 174 -11.26 -7.17 11.90
CA LYS A 174 -12.62 -7.44 12.36
C LYS A 174 -12.86 -8.95 12.52
N ASN A 175 -13.42 -9.33 13.67
CA ASN A 175 -13.56 -10.72 14.09
C ASN A 175 -14.96 -11.12 14.56
N ALA A 176 -15.92 -10.20 14.57
CA ALA A 176 -17.30 -10.47 14.97
C ALA A 176 -18.31 -9.66 14.18
N VAL A 177 -19.51 -10.21 14.04
CA VAL A 177 -20.67 -9.56 13.44
C VAL A 177 -21.88 -9.76 14.35
N THR A 178 -22.57 -8.68 14.67
CA THR A 178 -23.81 -8.68 15.47
C THR A 178 -24.88 -7.93 14.70
N ASN A 179 -26.06 -8.51 14.55
CA ASN A 179 -27.19 -7.93 13.82
C ASN A 179 -26.83 -7.52 12.37
N GLY A 180 -25.93 -8.28 11.74
CA GLY A 180 -25.47 -8.01 10.38
C GLY A 180 -24.37 -6.95 10.27
N TYR A 181 -23.84 -6.46 11.38
CA TYR A 181 -22.81 -5.42 11.39
C TYR A 181 -21.55 -5.89 12.09
N GLU A 182 -20.40 -5.44 11.64
CA GLU A 182 -19.14 -5.64 12.36
C GLU A 182 -19.26 -5.12 13.79
N SER A 183 -18.94 -5.94 14.77
CA SER A 183 -19.16 -5.62 16.19
C SER A 183 -17.92 -5.78 17.04
N GLY A 184 -16.84 -6.29 16.50
CA GLY A 184 -15.60 -6.54 17.22
C GLY A 184 -14.38 -6.48 16.30
N GLY A 185 -13.23 -6.49 16.94
CA GLY A 185 -11.93 -6.58 16.28
C GLY A 185 -10.84 -6.84 17.31
N SER A 186 -9.70 -7.28 16.86
CA SER A 186 -8.50 -7.50 17.65
C SER A 186 -7.25 -7.23 16.83
N TRP A 187 -6.12 -7.13 17.52
CA TRP A 187 -4.83 -7.02 16.88
C TRP A 187 -4.30 -8.39 16.47
N TYR A 188 -3.86 -8.49 15.24
CA TYR A 188 -3.29 -9.71 14.66
C TYR A 188 -1.92 -9.40 14.05
N ASP A 189 -1.01 -10.38 14.09
CA ASP A 189 0.18 -10.35 13.26
C ASP A 189 -0.22 -10.59 11.81
N SER A 190 0.14 -9.68 10.93
CA SER A 190 -0.24 -9.73 9.52
C SER A 190 0.97 -9.52 8.62
N THR A 191 0.97 -10.22 7.49
CA THR A 191 1.96 -10.05 6.43
C THR A 191 1.32 -9.54 5.14
N PHE A 192 0.04 -9.78 4.94
CA PHE A 192 -0.77 -9.23 3.85
C PHE A 192 -2.25 -9.43 4.15
N GLU A 193 -3.08 -8.48 3.74
CA GLU A 193 -4.53 -8.56 3.89
C GLU A 193 -5.26 -8.01 2.66
N LEU A 194 -6.51 -8.38 2.49
CA LEU A 194 -7.39 -7.68 1.55
C LEU A 194 -7.50 -6.21 1.96
N MET A 195 -7.58 -5.33 0.98
CA MET A 195 -7.77 -3.90 1.23
C MET A 195 -9.14 -3.64 1.85
N THR A 196 -9.25 -2.53 2.59
CA THR A 196 -10.54 -1.97 3.01
C THR A 196 -11.09 -1.04 1.93
N GLU A 197 -12.40 -0.72 2.03
CA GLU A 197 -13.00 0.36 1.24
C GLU A 197 -12.23 1.68 1.42
N GLN A 198 -11.78 1.95 2.65
CA GLN A 198 -11.02 3.15 2.97
C GLN A 198 -9.68 3.20 2.24
N MET A 199 -8.95 2.08 2.24
CA MET A 199 -7.65 1.98 1.54
C MET A 199 -7.80 2.19 0.03
N LEU A 200 -8.92 1.76 -0.54
CA LEU A 200 -9.14 1.83 -1.99
C LEU A 200 -9.82 3.14 -2.43
N TYR A 201 -10.82 3.62 -1.70
CA TYR A 201 -11.68 4.74 -2.11
C TYR A 201 -11.54 6.01 -1.25
N GLY A 202 -10.77 5.95 -0.16
CA GLY A 202 -10.64 7.07 0.78
C GLY A 202 -11.84 7.22 1.72
N GLY A 203 -12.83 6.35 1.65
CA GLY A 203 -14.02 6.38 2.49
C GLY A 203 -14.81 5.07 2.40
N ARG A 204 -15.54 4.76 3.45
CA ARG A 204 -16.43 3.61 3.48
C ARG A 204 -17.69 3.92 2.67
N GLN A 205 -18.06 3.05 1.76
CA GLN A 205 -19.22 3.18 0.89
C GLN A 205 -20.37 2.27 1.35
N PHE A 206 -20.06 1.02 1.66
CA PHE A 206 -21.00 -0.02 2.07
C PHE A 206 -20.66 -0.63 3.42
N GLY A 207 -19.40 -0.66 3.83
CA GLY A 207 -18.98 -1.07 5.16
C GLY A 207 -19.65 -0.21 6.24
N ASN A 208 -20.02 -0.82 7.36
CA ASN A 208 -20.73 -0.10 8.40
C ASN A 208 -19.88 0.97 9.06
N ILE A 209 -20.26 2.22 8.89
CA ILE A 209 -19.58 3.38 9.48
C ILE A 209 -19.60 3.39 11.02
N THR A 210 -20.54 2.72 11.65
CA THR A 210 -20.62 2.65 13.12
C THR A 210 -19.53 1.78 13.74
N CYS A 211 -18.89 0.93 12.94
CA CYS A 211 -17.76 0.10 13.39
C CYS A 211 -16.50 0.89 13.67
N GLY A 212 -16.38 2.09 13.15
CA GLY A 212 -15.24 2.97 13.37
C GLY A 212 -15.06 3.40 14.83
N THR A 213 -16.12 3.35 15.64
CA THR A 213 -16.06 3.73 17.06
C THR A 213 -15.25 2.77 17.92
N ASN A 214 -15.02 1.53 17.43
CA ASN A 214 -14.28 0.50 18.15
C ASN A 214 -12.84 0.32 17.65
N VAL A 215 -12.40 1.14 16.69
CA VAL A 215 -11.02 1.12 16.23
C VAL A 215 -10.15 1.88 17.24
N PRO A 216 -9.07 1.29 17.76
CA PRO A 216 -8.17 1.98 18.67
C PRO A 216 -7.62 3.28 18.06
N SER A 217 -7.46 4.32 18.88
CA SER A 217 -6.99 5.64 18.41
C SER A 217 -5.60 5.62 17.77
N VAL A 218 -4.78 4.63 18.10
CA VAL A 218 -3.46 4.40 17.49
C VAL A 218 -3.53 3.73 16.10
N TYR A 219 -4.69 3.22 15.71
CA TYR A 219 -4.90 2.60 14.42
C TYR A 219 -5.61 3.59 13.48
N THR A 220 -4.84 4.24 12.62
CA THR A 220 -5.34 5.28 11.72
C THR A 220 -5.48 4.85 10.26
N ILE A 221 -5.10 3.62 9.93
CA ILE A 221 -5.13 3.09 8.55
C ILE A 221 -6.54 3.08 7.96
N ASP A 222 -7.54 2.76 8.78
CA ASP A 222 -8.95 2.81 8.35
C ASP A 222 -9.38 4.22 7.86
N ASN A 223 -8.57 5.23 8.08
CA ASN A 223 -8.81 6.61 7.66
C ASN A 223 -7.86 7.10 6.57
N SER A 224 -7.10 6.19 5.94
CA SER A 224 -6.09 6.56 4.95
C SER A 224 -6.30 5.80 3.65
N GLN A 225 -6.50 6.54 2.55
CA GLN A 225 -6.44 5.96 1.20
C GLN A 225 -4.98 5.70 0.82
N LEU A 226 -4.72 4.60 0.12
CA LEU A 226 -3.38 4.35 -0.42
C LEU A 226 -3.03 5.42 -1.47
N PRO A 227 -1.85 6.07 -1.38
CA PRO A 227 -1.41 7.11 -2.31
C PRO A 227 -1.55 6.74 -3.78
N LEU A 228 -1.34 5.48 -4.16
CA LEU A 228 -1.57 5.00 -5.53
C LEU A 228 -2.97 5.35 -6.04
N PHE A 229 -4.00 5.11 -5.25
CA PHE A 229 -5.38 5.32 -5.67
C PHE A 229 -5.83 6.78 -5.57
N VAL A 230 -5.08 7.60 -4.83
CA VAL A 230 -5.26 9.07 -4.82
C VAL A 230 -4.67 9.68 -6.08
N LEU A 231 -3.43 9.30 -6.42
CA LEU A 231 -2.65 9.90 -7.50
C LEU A 231 -3.02 9.33 -8.89
N ALA A 232 -3.48 8.08 -8.94
CA ALA A 232 -3.80 7.35 -10.16
C ALA A 232 -5.04 6.47 -9.95
N PRO A 233 -6.24 7.08 -9.88
CA PRO A 233 -7.50 6.38 -9.58
C PRO A 233 -7.89 5.33 -10.62
N GLU A 234 -7.31 5.35 -11.81
CA GLU A 234 -7.48 4.30 -12.82
C GLU A 234 -7.03 2.92 -12.35
N PHE A 235 -6.12 2.83 -11.36
CA PHE A 235 -5.70 1.56 -10.78
C PHE A 235 -6.69 0.98 -9.75
N ILE A 236 -7.73 1.71 -9.36
CA ILE A 236 -8.84 1.16 -8.56
C ILE A 236 -9.50 0.03 -9.35
N CYS A 237 -9.81 0.29 -10.62
CA CYS A 237 -10.45 -0.66 -11.51
C CYS A 237 -9.43 -1.51 -12.28
N ASN A 238 -9.28 -2.77 -11.89
CA ASN A 238 -8.46 -3.73 -12.65
C ASN A 238 -9.26 -4.59 -13.64
N ARG A 239 -10.53 -4.23 -13.92
CA ARG A 239 -11.49 -4.96 -14.77
C ARG A 239 -11.96 -6.31 -14.20
N GLU A 240 -11.64 -6.59 -12.96
CA GLU A 240 -12.08 -7.79 -12.23
C GLU A 240 -12.93 -7.38 -11.02
N ASN A 241 -13.82 -8.28 -10.57
CA ASN A 241 -14.42 -8.14 -9.26
C ASN A 241 -13.38 -8.57 -8.21
N GLN A 242 -13.08 -7.71 -7.25
CA GLN A 242 -12.06 -7.97 -6.23
C GLN A 242 -12.63 -7.75 -4.83
N TRP A 243 -12.42 -8.72 -3.95
CA TRP A 243 -12.86 -8.65 -2.56
C TRP A 243 -12.18 -7.52 -1.78
N LEU A 244 -12.97 -6.89 -0.91
CA LEU A 244 -12.52 -6.06 0.19
C LEU A 244 -12.85 -6.77 1.50
N ARG A 245 -12.17 -6.41 2.60
CA ARG A 245 -12.36 -7.12 3.87
C ARG A 245 -13.52 -6.58 4.72
N ASP A 246 -14.19 -5.51 4.28
CA ASP A 246 -15.28 -4.88 5.02
C ASP A 246 -16.57 -5.71 4.94
N VAL A 247 -17.21 -5.92 6.09
CA VAL A 247 -18.51 -6.57 6.18
C VAL A 247 -19.61 -5.54 5.96
N VAL A 248 -20.55 -5.86 5.06
CA VAL A 248 -21.68 -5.00 4.72
C VAL A 248 -22.96 -5.41 5.46
N SER A 249 -23.15 -6.72 5.66
CA SER A 249 -24.31 -7.27 6.37
C SER A 249 -24.03 -8.70 6.83
N GLY A 250 -25.01 -9.37 7.41
CA GLY A 250 -24.90 -10.76 7.85
C GLY A 250 -24.61 -11.77 6.74
N SER A 251 -24.63 -11.37 5.45
CA SER A 251 -24.39 -12.25 4.29
C SER A 251 -23.47 -11.64 3.22
N TYR A 252 -23.09 -10.37 3.34
CA TYR A 252 -22.34 -9.64 2.31
C TYR A 252 -21.02 -9.07 2.81
N PHE A 253 -19.98 -9.23 1.99
CA PHE A 253 -18.74 -8.42 2.06
C PHE A 253 -18.73 -7.34 0.98
N ALA A 254 -17.99 -6.26 1.21
CA ALA A 254 -17.71 -5.28 0.18
C ALA A 254 -16.78 -5.86 -0.88
N PHE A 255 -16.93 -5.40 -2.11
CA PHE A 255 -16.00 -5.68 -3.20
C PHE A 255 -15.94 -4.50 -4.17
N CYS A 256 -14.81 -4.33 -4.84
CA CYS A 256 -14.71 -3.47 -6.01
C CYS A 256 -15.11 -4.26 -7.24
N ASN A 257 -16.12 -3.79 -7.97
CA ASN A 257 -16.55 -4.49 -9.16
C ASN A 257 -15.64 -4.20 -10.38
N SER A 258 -15.83 -4.95 -11.46
CA SER A 258 -15.03 -4.84 -12.69
C SER A 258 -15.12 -3.48 -13.40
N ARG A 259 -15.95 -2.55 -12.92
CA ARG A 259 -16.08 -1.16 -13.41
C ARG A 259 -15.49 -0.14 -12.42
N GLY A 260 -14.94 -0.59 -11.29
CA GLY A 260 -14.34 0.26 -10.27
C GLY A 260 -15.30 0.78 -9.19
N TYR A 261 -16.59 0.37 -9.21
CA TYR A 261 -17.52 0.75 -8.16
C TYR A 261 -17.33 -0.13 -6.92
N CYS A 262 -17.42 0.47 -5.75
CA CYS A 262 -17.64 -0.29 -4.54
C CYS A 262 -19.05 -0.91 -4.57
N TYR A 263 -19.16 -2.17 -4.22
CA TYR A 263 -20.43 -2.89 -4.18
C TYR A 263 -20.42 -3.98 -3.10
N ARG A 264 -21.55 -4.68 -2.91
CA ARG A 264 -21.69 -5.79 -1.96
C ARG A 264 -21.88 -7.11 -2.70
N GLY A 265 -21.10 -8.13 -2.32
CA GLY A 265 -21.19 -9.48 -2.86
C GLY A 265 -21.58 -10.49 -1.80
N ASN A 266 -22.31 -11.53 -2.19
CA ASN A 266 -22.58 -12.64 -1.29
C ASN A 266 -21.26 -13.25 -0.81
N ALA A 267 -21.17 -13.60 0.47
CA ALA A 267 -19.94 -14.19 1.01
C ALA A 267 -19.51 -15.48 0.28
N SER A 268 -20.45 -16.17 -0.38
CA SER A 268 -20.18 -17.38 -1.18
C SER A 268 -19.85 -17.13 -2.65
N ASP A 269 -19.94 -15.87 -3.13
CA ASP A 269 -19.52 -15.55 -4.50
C ASP A 269 -18.00 -15.71 -4.64
N SER A 270 -17.52 -16.04 -5.84
CA SER A 270 -16.09 -16.18 -6.12
C SER A 270 -15.59 -14.94 -6.83
N TYR A 271 -14.80 -14.11 -6.14
CA TYR A 271 -14.16 -12.91 -6.70
C TYR A 271 -12.66 -12.93 -6.48
N GLY A 272 -11.97 -11.98 -7.10
CA GLY A 272 -10.53 -11.88 -7.08
C GLY A 272 -9.97 -11.48 -5.73
N VAL A 273 -8.82 -12.03 -5.41
CA VAL A 273 -7.99 -11.71 -4.26
C VAL A 273 -6.89 -10.75 -4.70
N ARG A 274 -6.98 -9.49 -4.30
CA ARG A 274 -6.01 -8.43 -4.60
C ARG A 274 -5.58 -7.77 -3.30
N PRO A 275 -4.56 -8.31 -2.61
CA PRO A 275 -4.13 -7.83 -1.31
C PRO A 275 -3.20 -6.63 -1.40
N ALA A 276 -3.02 -5.95 -0.25
CA ALA A 276 -1.90 -5.05 0.00
C ALA A 276 -0.94 -5.69 1.01
N PHE A 277 0.37 -5.48 0.83
CA PHE A 277 1.41 -5.98 1.72
C PHE A 277 2.65 -5.10 1.68
N GLY A 278 3.47 -5.15 2.72
CA GLY A 278 4.74 -4.43 2.78
C GLY A 278 5.93 -5.29 2.38
N ILE A 279 6.91 -4.71 1.69
CA ILE A 279 8.23 -5.30 1.50
C ILE A 279 9.28 -4.53 2.28
N VAL A 280 10.25 -5.27 2.83
CA VAL A 280 11.32 -4.77 3.69
C VAL A 280 12.64 -5.45 3.33
N LYS A 281 13.74 -4.89 3.80
CA LYS A 281 15.01 -5.62 3.84
C LYS A 281 14.92 -6.74 4.88
N SER A 282 15.39 -7.93 4.54
CA SER A 282 15.40 -9.12 5.40
C SER A 282 16.45 -9.04 6.51
#